data_e93c81994c36465ff69f945a325b0e1b
#
_entry.id   e93c81994c36465ff69f945a325b0e1b
#
_cell.length_a   1.000
_cell.length_b   1.000
_cell.length_c   1.000
_cell.angle_alpha   90.00
_cell.angle_beta   90.00
_cell.angle_gamma   90.00
#
_symmetry.space_group_name_H-M   'P 1'
#
loop_
_entity.id
_entity.type
_entity.pdbx_description
1 polymer ?
#
loop_
_entity_poly.entity_id
_entity_poly.type
_entity_poly.pdbx_seq_one_letter_code
_entity_poly.pdbx_strand_id
1 'polypeptide(L)'
;MLTIVLSALIAVQVSELLRIRSDKRARQLWIFSTLMATRGTRLSQRHVDALNSISVEFHGKQEIIDAWDKYLDRFVNANPAATEAELKVWLDKGDELLAALLFQIAKELNYKFSETDLKRKFYVPRAHGDAEAELNVIRRGFFEVFSDQRKIPMEVDFAQEFKDFMLAQQQSKPSESAASPSSPAPQLPTRTS
;
A
#
# COMPACT_ATOMS: atom_id res chain seq x y z
N MET A 1 63.39 1.70 5.42
CA MET A 1 62.35 2.02 6.40
C MET A 1 61.18 2.80 5.75
N LEU A 2 61.44 3.90 5.04
CA LEU A 2 60.37 4.73 4.42
C LEU A 2 59.53 3.94 3.42
N THR A 3 60.12 3.07 2.61
CA THR A 3 59.42 2.26 1.60
C THR A 3 58.43 1.25 2.22
N ILE A 4 58.76 0.68 3.37
CA ILE A 4 57.90 -0.30 4.08
C ILE A 4 56.66 0.44 4.65
N VAL A 5 56.84 1.63 5.23
CA VAL A 5 55.73 2.42 5.76
C VAL A 5 54.80 2.89 4.64
N LEU A 6 55.37 3.29 3.50
CA LEU A 6 54.60 3.73 2.34
C LEU A 6 53.76 2.59 1.73
N SER A 7 54.36 1.39 1.60
CA SER A 7 53.62 0.23 1.11
C SER A 7 52.48 -0.20 2.03
N ALA A 8 52.68 -0.14 3.36
CA ALA A 8 51.62 -0.42 4.31
C ALA A 8 50.45 0.57 4.23
N LEU A 9 50.76 1.88 4.07
CA LEU A 9 49.74 2.91 3.90
C LEU A 9 48.93 2.70 2.58
N ILE A 10 49.60 2.40 1.47
CA ILE A 10 48.91 2.10 0.21
C ILE A 10 48.03 0.86 0.36
N ALA A 11 48.50 -0.19 0.98
CA ALA A 11 47.73 -1.42 1.19
C ALA A 11 46.45 -1.15 2.00
N VAL A 12 46.54 -0.36 3.08
CA VAL A 12 45.37 0.04 3.87
C VAL A 12 44.37 0.87 3.04
N GLN A 13 44.85 1.85 2.27
CA GLN A 13 43.98 2.68 1.41
C GLN A 13 43.25 1.83 0.35
N VAL A 14 43.99 0.92 -0.31
CA VAL A 14 43.39 0.02 -1.30
C VAL A 14 42.35 -0.90 -0.66
N SER A 15 42.66 -1.46 0.52
CA SER A 15 41.76 -2.33 1.25
C SER A 15 40.45 -1.59 1.61
N GLU A 16 40.56 -0.36 2.10
CA GLU A 16 39.37 0.46 2.44
C GLU A 16 38.53 0.82 1.21
N LEU A 17 39.16 1.19 0.09
CA LEU A 17 38.45 1.43 -1.18
C LEU A 17 37.73 0.17 -1.69
N LEU A 18 38.35 -0.99 -1.58
CA LEU A 18 37.73 -2.27 -1.97
C LEU A 18 36.54 -2.59 -1.04
N ARG A 19 36.68 -2.35 0.26
CA ARG A 19 35.60 -2.55 1.23
C ARG A 19 34.40 -1.67 0.91
N ILE A 20 34.58 -0.37 0.72
CA ILE A 20 33.52 0.58 0.37
C ILE A 20 32.79 0.17 -0.91
N ARG A 21 33.54 -0.26 -1.94
CA ARG A 21 32.95 -0.77 -3.19
C ARG A 21 32.15 -2.05 -3.00
N SER A 22 32.68 -2.97 -2.20
CA SER A 22 32.00 -4.24 -1.87
C SER A 22 30.70 -3.98 -1.12
N ASP A 23 30.72 -3.11 -0.11
CA ASP A 23 29.55 -2.75 0.69
C ASP A 23 28.46 -2.08 -0.16
N LYS A 24 28.84 -1.14 -1.04
CA LYS A 24 27.93 -0.53 -1.99
C LYS A 24 27.29 -1.57 -2.91
N ARG A 25 28.09 -2.46 -3.47
CA ARG A 25 27.60 -3.53 -4.34
C ARG A 25 26.67 -4.49 -3.59
N ALA A 26 26.95 -4.81 -2.33
CA ALA A 26 26.09 -5.65 -1.51
C ALA A 26 24.71 -5.01 -1.28
N ARG A 27 24.63 -3.69 -1.01
CA ARG A 27 23.36 -2.97 -0.87
C ARG A 27 22.59 -2.92 -2.19
N GLN A 28 23.25 -2.66 -3.30
CA GLN A 28 22.65 -2.68 -4.63
C GLN A 28 22.10 -4.07 -5.00
N LEU A 29 22.84 -5.12 -4.66
CA LEU A 29 22.40 -6.51 -4.85
C LEU A 29 21.20 -6.85 -3.96
N TRP A 30 21.18 -6.36 -2.72
CA TRP A 30 20.05 -6.52 -1.83
C TRP A 30 18.78 -5.88 -2.40
N ILE A 31 18.86 -4.65 -2.94
CA ILE A 31 17.73 -3.99 -3.61
C ILE A 31 17.23 -4.86 -4.76
N PHE A 32 18.12 -5.26 -5.67
CA PHE A 32 17.77 -6.08 -6.81
C PHE A 32 17.11 -7.41 -6.42
N SER A 33 17.71 -8.15 -5.49
CA SER A 33 17.20 -9.45 -5.03
C SER A 33 15.85 -9.30 -4.33
N THR A 34 15.68 -8.23 -3.52
CA THR A 34 14.42 -7.93 -2.84
C THR A 34 13.30 -7.62 -3.84
N LEU A 35 13.55 -6.72 -4.80
CA LEU A 35 12.58 -6.40 -5.85
C LEU A 35 12.21 -7.62 -6.69
N MET A 36 13.19 -8.47 -7.01
CA MET A 36 12.96 -9.73 -7.73
C MET A 36 12.09 -10.69 -6.93
N ALA A 37 12.32 -10.82 -5.62
CA ALA A 37 11.58 -11.72 -4.76
C ALA A 37 10.15 -11.24 -4.47
N THR A 38 9.95 -9.92 -4.41
CA THR A 38 8.67 -9.31 -3.99
C THR A 38 7.83 -8.79 -5.16
N ARG A 39 8.16 -9.16 -6.40
CA ARG A 39 7.42 -8.70 -7.60
C ARG A 39 5.93 -8.98 -7.56
N GLY A 40 5.51 -10.07 -6.89
CA GLY A 40 4.11 -10.45 -6.72
C GLY A 40 3.41 -9.77 -5.55
N THR A 41 4.17 -9.25 -4.59
CA THR A 41 3.67 -8.62 -3.37
C THR A 41 4.16 -7.18 -3.28
N ARG A 42 3.82 -6.36 -4.28
CA ARG A 42 4.32 -4.99 -4.45
C ARG A 42 3.96 -4.02 -3.33
N LEU A 43 2.91 -4.33 -2.58
CA LEU A 43 2.48 -3.55 -1.42
C LEU A 43 3.21 -3.97 -0.14
N SER A 44 4.07 -5.01 -0.20
CA SER A 44 4.85 -5.42 0.96
C SER A 44 5.86 -4.33 1.35
N GLN A 45 6.05 -4.15 2.67
CA GLN A 45 7.00 -3.17 3.20
C GLN A 45 8.39 -3.33 2.59
N ARG A 46 8.85 -4.58 2.45
CA ARG A 46 10.17 -4.88 1.85
C ARG A 46 10.30 -4.37 0.41
N HIS A 47 9.23 -4.48 -0.39
CA HIS A 47 9.23 -3.97 -1.77
C HIS A 47 9.36 -2.46 -1.79
N VAL A 48 8.59 -1.79 -0.95
CA VAL A 48 8.60 -0.32 -0.82
C VAL A 48 9.96 0.18 -0.32
N ASP A 49 10.54 -0.47 0.69
CA ASP A 49 11.86 -0.12 1.22
C ASP A 49 12.96 -0.25 0.16
N ALA A 50 12.92 -1.33 -0.64
CA ALA A 50 13.87 -1.53 -1.73
C ALA A 50 13.71 -0.47 -2.83
N LEU A 51 12.48 -0.11 -3.21
CA LEU A 51 12.20 0.96 -4.16
C LEU A 51 12.71 2.32 -3.66
N ASN A 52 12.43 2.67 -2.42
CA ASN A 52 12.86 3.94 -1.83
C ASN A 52 14.40 4.06 -1.70
N SER A 53 15.11 2.93 -1.66
CA SER A 53 16.57 2.91 -1.58
C SER A 53 17.25 3.14 -2.94
N ILE A 54 16.53 3.07 -4.07
CA ILE A 54 17.10 3.15 -5.42
C ILE A 54 17.82 4.48 -5.65
N SER A 55 17.19 5.60 -5.35
CA SER A 55 17.74 6.93 -5.60
C SER A 55 19.03 7.19 -4.84
N VAL A 56 19.21 6.56 -3.68
CA VAL A 56 20.42 6.67 -2.86
C VAL A 56 21.53 5.75 -3.37
N GLU A 57 21.24 4.45 -3.51
CA GLU A 57 22.25 3.45 -3.82
C GLU A 57 22.69 3.45 -5.29
N PHE A 58 21.84 3.95 -6.19
CA PHE A 58 22.14 4.11 -7.61
C PHE A 58 22.32 5.57 -8.02
N HIS A 59 22.63 6.45 -7.05
CA HIS A 59 22.96 7.84 -7.36
C HIS A 59 24.03 7.94 -8.44
N GLY A 60 23.80 8.79 -9.46
CA GLY A 60 24.69 8.95 -10.61
C GLY A 60 24.56 7.86 -11.70
N LYS A 61 23.61 6.91 -11.57
CA LYS A 61 23.29 5.91 -12.60
C LYS A 61 22.02 6.33 -13.33
N GLN A 62 22.16 7.26 -14.29
CA GLN A 62 21.02 7.93 -14.91
C GLN A 62 19.99 6.99 -15.53
N GLU A 63 20.44 5.92 -16.22
CA GLU A 63 19.54 4.93 -16.83
C GLU A 63 18.61 4.26 -15.80
N ILE A 64 19.10 4.05 -14.57
CA ILE A 64 18.32 3.45 -13.47
C ILE A 64 17.37 4.49 -12.88
N ILE A 65 17.85 5.71 -12.64
CA ILE A 65 17.04 6.79 -12.10
C ILE A 65 15.90 7.14 -13.06
N ASP A 66 16.15 7.26 -14.35
CA ASP A 66 15.12 7.52 -15.37
C ASP A 66 14.06 6.40 -15.43
N ALA A 67 14.49 5.15 -15.27
CA ALA A 67 13.55 4.02 -15.22
C ALA A 67 12.74 4.02 -13.92
N TRP A 68 13.34 4.42 -12.81
CA TRP A 68 12.67 4.60 -11.53
C TRP A 68 11.64 5.74 -11.56
N ASP A 69 12.00 6.89 -12.10
CA ASP A 69 11.11 8.04 -12.22
C ASP A 69 9.89 7.69 -13.09
N LYS A 70 10.08 7.01 -14.22
CA LYS A 70 8.97 6.50 -15.06
C LYS A 70 8.06 5.53 -14.30
N TYR A 71 8.62 4.71 -13.42
CA TYR A 71 7.83 3.79 -12.60
C TYR A 71 7.05 4.54 -11.53
N LEU A 72 7.63 5.60 -10.92
CA LEU A 72 6.97 6.47 -9.93
C LEU A 72 5.84 7.31 -10.54
N ASP A 73 6.06 7.89 -11.71
CA ASP A 73 5.10 8.79 -12.37
C ASP A 73 3.73 8.15 -12.55
N ARG A 74 3.67 6.82 -12.71
CA ARG A 74 2.41 6.10 -12.82
C ARG A 74 1.56 6.17 -11.55
N PHE A 75 2.19 6.31 -10.37
CA PHE A 75 1.47 6.42 -9.10
C PHE A 75 1.02 7.84 -8.80
N VAL A 76 1.84 8.83 -9.18
CA VAL A 76 1.52 10.26 -9.03
C VAL A 76 0.36 10.66 -9.94
N ASN A 77 0.37 10.13 -11.18
CA ASN A 77 -0.63 10.41 -12.21
C ASN A 77 -1.73 9.33 -12.27
N ALA A 78 -1.85 8.47 -11.25
CA ALA A 78 -2.85 7.42 -11.23
C ALA A 78 -4.25 8.03 -11.14
N ASN A 79 -4.99 7.96 -12.24
CA ASN A 79 -6.43 8.09 -12.19
C ASN A 79 -6.98 6.75 -11.66
N PRO A 80 -7.77 6.72 -10.57
CA PRO A 80 -8.36 5.47 -10.11
C PRO A 80 -9.18 4.88 -11.27
N ALA A 81 -8.77 3.68 -11.69
CA ALA A 81 -9.38 2.98 -12.80
C ALA A 81 -10.89 2.85 -12.57
N ALA A 82 -11.69 3.38 -13.49
CA ALA A 82 -13.15 3.35 -13.39
C ALA A 82 -13.72 1.98 -13.78
N THR A 83 -12.98 1.20 -14.58
CA THR A 83 -13.40 -0.10 -15.09
C THR A 83 -12.35 -1.19 -14.84
N GLU A 84 -12.78 -2.45 -14.84
CA GLU A 84 -11.88 -3.60 -14.71
C GLU A 84 -10.87 -3.68 -15.86
N ALA A 85 -11.27 -3.31 -17.07
CA ALA A 85 -10.40 -3.27 -18.25
C ALA A 85 -9.28 -2.23 -18.08
N GLU A 86 -9.62 -1.03 -17.61
CA GLU A 86 -8.65 0.04 -17.33
C GLU A 86 -7.68 -0.36 -16.20
N LEU A 87 -8.19 -1.01 -15.15
CA LEU A 87 -7.37 -1.53 -14.07
C LEU A 87 -6.36 -2.55 -14.60
N LYS A 88 -6.78 -3.47 -15.46
CA LYS A 88 -5.89 -4.44 -16.08
C LYS A 88 -4.79 -3.77 -16.90
N VAL A 89 -5.13 -2.81 -17.76
CA VAL A 89 -4.16 -2.06 -18.55
C VAL A 89 -3.16 -1.31 -17.64
N TRP A 90 -3.65 -0.72 -16.56
CA TRP A 90 -2.82 -0.03 -15.58
C TRP A 90 -1.86 -0.98 -14.87
N LEU A 91 -2.30 -2.18 -14.48
CA LEU A 91 -1.46 -3.21 -13.87
C LEU A 91 -0.40 -3.73 -14.86
N ASP A 92 -0.80 -4.07 -16.09
CA ASP A 92 0.10 -4.56 -17.15
C ASP A 92 1.21 -3.53 -17.45
N LYS A 93 0.85 -2.24 -17.51
CA LYS A 93 1.82 -1.16 -17.67
C LYS A 93 2.82 -1.09 -16.51
N GLY A 94 2.32 -1.34 -15.28
CA GLY A 94 3.19 -1.42 -14.11
C GLY A 94 4.19 -2.55 -14.17
N ASP A 95 3.79 -3.70 -14.70
CA ASP A 95 4.67 -4.84 -14.89
C ASP A 95 5.78 -4.54 -15.90
N GLU A 96 5.44 -3.84 -16.97
CA GLU A 96 6.41 -3.37 -17.95
C GLU A 96 7.45 -2.44 -17.36
N LEU A 97 7.01 -1.41 -16.67
CA LEU A 97 7.90 -0.41 -16.07
C LEU A 97 8.79 -1.00 -14.99
N LEU A 98 8.25 -1.89 -14.15
CA LEU A 98 9.06 -2.60 -13.16
C LEU A 98 10.10 -3.52 -13.81
N ALA A 99 9.73 -4.24 -14.87
CA ALA A 99 10.66 -5.08 -15.62
C ALA A 99 11.78 -4.26 -16.27
N ALA A 100 11.45 -3.09 -16.84
CA ALA A 100 12.43 -2.17 -17.40
C ALA A 100 13.41 -1.65 -16.33
N LEU A 101 12.90 -1.26 -15.14
CA LEU A 101 13.73 -0.85 -14.01
C LEU A 101 14.67 -1.99 -13.56
N LEU A 102 14.12 -3.19 -13.35
CA LEU A 102 14.91 -4.36 -12.97
C LEU A 102 15.97 -4.71 -14.02
N PHE A 103 15.67 -4.51 -15.31
CA PHE A 103 16.63 -4.72 -16.39
C PHE A 103 17.83 -3.76 -16.30
N GLN A 104 17.59 -2.48 -16.04
CA GLN A 104 18.68 -1.50 -15.88
C GLN A 104 19.53 -1.80 -14.64
N ILE A 105 18.90 -2.18 -13.52
CA ILE A 105 19.62 -2.59 -12.31
C ILE A 105 20.46 -3.86 -12.58
N ALA A 106 19.89 -4.86 -13.24
CA ALA A 106 20.58 -6.09 -13.60
C ALA A 106 21.81 -5.82 -14.48
N LYS A 107 21.68 -4.94 -15.45
CA LYS A 107 22.78 -4.51 -16.33
C LYS A 107 23.92 -3.87 -15.53
N GLU A 108 23.61 -2.98 -14.60
CA GLU A 108 24.61 -2.34 -13.72
C GLU A 108 25.32 -3.37 -12.81
N LEU A 109 24.59 -4.37 -12.34
CA LEU A 109 25.14 -5.46 -11.54
C LEU A 109 25.84 -6.56 -12.33
N ASN A 110 25.94 -6.40 -13.67
CA ASN A 110 26.53 -7.37 -14.60
C ASN A 110 25.76 -8.71 -14.70
N TYR A 111 24.45 -8.71 -14.44
CA TYR A 111 23.59 -9.86 -14.74
C TYR A 111 23.10 -9.82 -16.20
N LYS A 112 23.11 -10.99 -16.84
CA LYS A 112 22.66 -11.15 -18.23
C LYS A 112 21.21 -11.64 -18.26
N PHE A 113 20.26 -10.79 -17.87
CA PHE A 113 18.83 -11.03 -18.06
C PHE A 113 18.34 -10.34 -19.32
N SER A 114 17.38 -10.93 -20.01
CA SER A 114 16.58 -10.19 -20.99
C SER A 114 15.38 -9.54 -20.28
N GLU A 115 14.89 -8.45 -20.81
CA GLU A 115 13.67 -7.80 -20.29
C GLU A 115 12.45 -8.74 -20.34
N THR A 116 12.39 -9.58 -21.37
CA THR A 116 11.37 -10.62 -21.52
C THR A 116 11.46 -11.67 -20.41
N ASP A 117 12.68 -12.07 -20.00
CA ASP A 117 12.86 -13.00 -18.89
C ASP A 117 12.38 -12.39 -17.57
N LEU A 118 12.65 -11.12 -17.36
CA LEU A 118 12.21 -10.39 -16.18
C LEU A 118 10.69 -10.21 -16.12
N LYS A 119 10.01 -10.13 -17.26
CA LYS A 119 8.54 -10.13 -17.34
C LYS A 119 7.95 -11.50 -17.09
N ARG A 120 8.50 -12.56 -17.68
CA ARG A 120 7.86 -13.89 -17.74
C ARG A 120 8.27 -14.86 -16.64
N LYS A 121 9.52 -14.81 -16.19
CA LYS A 121 10.06 -15.75 -15.18
C LYS A 121 9.71 -15.31 -13.76
N PHE A 122 8.43 -15.32 -13.49
CA PHE A 122 7.87 -14.86 -12.25
C PHE A 122 6.91 -15.93 -11.73
N TYR A 123 7.27 -16.52 -10.60
CA TYR A 123 6.43 -17.52 -9.95
C TYR A 123 5.73 -16.90 -8.74
N VAL A 124 4.43 -16.76 -8.85
CA VAL A 124 3.54 -16.49 -7.71
C VAL A 124 2.64 -17.69 -7.57
N PRO A 125 2.74 -18.46 -6.47
CA PRO A 125 1.73 -19.47 -6.15
C PRO A 125 0.35 -18.80 -6.11
N ARG A 126 -0.64 -19.36 -6.77
CA ARG A 126 -2.03 -18.85 -6.72
C ARG A 126 -2.51 -18.65 -5.29
N ALA A 127 -2.18 -19.60 -4.41
CA ALA A 127 -2.51 -19.53 -2.98
C ALA A 127 -1.98 -18.26 -2.26
N HIS A 128 -0.85 -17.70 -2.67
CA HIS A 128 -0.36 -16.44 -2.10
C HIS A 128 -1.13 -15.22 -2.57
N GLY A 129 -1.53 -15.20 -3.85
CA GLY A 129 -2.39 -14.15 -4.39
C GLY A 129 -3.77 -14.16 -3.74
N ASP A 130 -4.34 -15.35 -3.57
CA ASP A 130 -5.64 -15.55 -2.93
C ASP A 130 -5.61 -15.12 -1.46
N ALA A 131 -4.58 -15.51 -0.70
CA ALA A 131 -4.41 -15.12 0.70
C ALA A 131 -4.23 -13.60 0.89
N GLU A 132 -3.52 -12.92 -0.01
CA GLU A 132 -3.37 -11.46 0.04
C GLU A 132 -4.69 -10.76 -0.33
N ALA A 133 -5.43 -11.29 -1.30
CA ALA A 133 -6.76 -10.81 -1.66
C ALA A 133 -7.74 -10.97 -0.48
N GLU A 134 -7.76 -12.12 0.19
CA GLU A 134 -8.57 -12.38 1.37
C GLU A 134 -8.23 -11.41 2.53
N LEU A 135 -6.94 -11.20 2.81
CA LEU A 135 -6.50 -10.24 3.83
C LEU A 135 -6.94 -8.82 3.51
N ASN A 136 -6.92 -8.43 2.24
CA ASN A 136 -7.40 -7.11 1.82
C ASN A 136 -8.91 -6.97 1.98
N VAL A 137 -9.69 -8.02 1.69
CA VAL A 137 -11.14 -8.05 1.93
C VAL A 137 -11.42 -7.93 3.43
N ILE A 138 -10.71 -8.68 4.27
CA ILE A 138 -10.84 -8.62 5.73
C ILE A 138 -10.50 -7.22 6.25
N ARG A 139 -9.35 -6.64 5.88
CA ARG A 139 -8.94 -5.30 6.29
C ARG A 139 -9.96 -4.24 5.87
N ARG A 140 -10.46 -4.33 4.64
CA ARG A 140 -11.48 -3.41 4.13
C ARG A 140 -12.79 -3.56 4.88
N GLY A 141 -13.24 -4.79 5.15
CA GLY A 141 -14.43 -5.06 5.93
C GLY A 141 -14.35 -4.50 7.35
N PHE A 142 -13.21 -4.67 8.03
CA PHE A 142 -12.98 -4.05 9.34
C PHE A 142 -12.99 -2.53 9.26
N PHE A 143 -12.31 -1.94 8.27
CA PHE A 143 -12.30 -0.49 8.08
C PHE A 143 -13.73 0.05 7.88
N GLU A 144 -14.53 -0.60 7.03
CA GLU A 144 -15.93 -0.20 6.76
C GLU A 144 -16.79 -0.28 8.04
N VAL A 145 -16.59 -1.28 8.88
CA VAL A 145 -17.29 -1.44 10.17
C VAL A 145 -16.87 -0.37 11.17
N PHE A 146 -15.55 -0.16 11.36
CA PHE A 146 -15.04 0.80 12.33
C PHE A 146 -15.23 2.27 11.91
N SER A 147 -15.39 2.54 10.61
CA SER A 147 -15.73 3.87 10.08
C SER A 147 -17.25 4.13 9.96
N ASP A 148 -18.07 3.24 10.53
CA ASP A 148 -19.55 3.30 10.48
C ASP A 148 -20.14 3.28 9.06
N GLN A 149 -19.36 2.82 8.07
CA GLN A 149 -19.80 2.67 6.68
C GLN A 149 -20.57 1.36 6.46
N ARG A 150 -20.39 0.37 7.35
CA ARG A 150 -21.03 -0.93 7.27
C ARG A 150 -21.44 -1.44 8.64
N LYS A 151 -22.66 -1.93 8.74
CA LYS A 151 -23.16 -2.60 9.97
C LYS A 151 -22.87 -4.09 9.89
N ILE A 152 -22.48 -4.68 11.03
CA ILE A 152 -22.40 -6.12 11.16
C ILE A 152 -23.84 -6.62 11.37
N PRO A 153 -24.40 -7.44 10.47
CA PRO A 153 -25.69 -8.05 10.70
C PRO A 153 -25.52 -9.06 11.86
N MET A 154 -26.09 -8.75 13.01
CA MET A 154 -26.15 -9.65 14.15
C MET A 154 -27.61 -10.05 14.38
N GLU A 155 -27.89 -11.32 14.35
CA GLU A 155 -29.14 -11.86 14.85
C GLU A 155 -28.96 -12.13 16.33
N VAL A 156 -29.62 -11.31 17.15
CA VAL A 156 -29.56 -11.45 18.62
C VAL A 156 -30.82 -12.16 19.05
N ASP A 157 -30.71 -13.40 19.46
CA ASP A 157 -31.80 -14.11 20.10
C ASP A 157 -31.76 -13.88 21.63
N PHE A 158 -32.77 -13.17 22.12
CA PHE A 158 -32.89 -12.91 23.57
C PHE A 158 -33.59 -14.09 24.24
N ALA A 159 -33.16 -14.39 25.46
CA ALA A 159 -33.84 -15.36 26.29
C ALA A 159 -35.34 -14.98 26.44
N GLN A 160 -36.21 -16.00 26.47
CA GLN A 160 -37.66 -15.78 26.45
C GLN A 160 -38.12 -14.86 27.57
N GLU A 161 -37.52 -14.97 28.74
CA GLU A 161 -37.79 -14.10 29.91
C GLU A 161 -37.55 -12.60 29.61
N PHE A 162 -36.51 -12.27 28.84
CA PHE A 162 -36.23 -10.90 28.44
C PHE A 162 -37.23 -10.39 27.41
N LYS A 163 -37.67 -11.26 26.48
CA LYS A 163 -38.71 -10.92 25.48
C LYS A 163 -40.05 -10.63 26.20
N ASP A 164 -40.41 -11.43 27.16
CA ASP A 164 -41.64 -11.29 27.95
C ASP A 164 -41.60 -10.02 28.81
N PHE A 165 -40.46 -9.70 29.40
CA PHE A 165 -40.24 -8.45 30.13
C PHE A 165 -40.40 -7.21 29.23
N MET A 166 -39.82 -7.21 28.04
CA MET A 166 -39.95 -6.10 27.10
C MET A 166 -41.38 -5.91 26.58
N LEU A 167 -42.10 -7.01 26.36
CA LEU A 167 -43.51 -6.96 25.96
C LEU A 167 -44.40 -6.41 27.06
N ALA A 168 -44.18 -6.80 28.32
CA ALA A 168 -44.90 -6.27 29.46
C ALA A 168 -44.66 -4.76 29.65
N GLN A 169 -43.45 -4.28 29.43
CA GLN A 169 -43.10 -2.87 29.52
C GLN A 169 -43.73 -2.02 28.38
N GLN A 170 -43.89 -2.60 27.19
CA GLN A 170 -44.55 -1.95 26.07
C GLN A 170 -46.08 -1.80 26.32
N GLN A 171 -46.69 -2.76 26.98
CA GLN A 171 -48.13 -2.74 27.36
C GLN A 171 -48.45 -1.82 28.55
N SER A 172 -47.46 -1.52 29.38
CA SER A 172 -47.62 -0.64 30.56
C SER A 172 -47.40 0.84 30.25
N LYS A 173 -47.06 1.22 29.00
CA LYS A 173 -47.00 2.64 28.62
C LYS A 173 -48.43 3.17 28.40
N PRO A 174 -48.94 4.13 29.16
CA PRO A 174 -50.21 4.73 28.91
C PRO A 174 -50.22 5.41 27.54
N SER A 175 -51.25 5.18 26.76
CA SER A 175 -51.47 5.90 25.50
C SER A 175 -51.67 7.39 25.81
N GLU A 176 -50.60 8.15 25.73
CA GLU A 176 -50.64 9.61 25.72
C GLU A 176 -51.05 10.09 24.33
N SER A 177 -52.30 9.76 24.00
CA SER A 177 -53.00 10.31 22.86
C SER A 177 -54.17 11.13 23.36
N ALA A 178 -54.20 12.39 22.96
CA ALA A 178 -55.25 13.37 23.08
C ALA A 178 -55.17 14.35 24.23
N ALA A 179 -54.30 15.33 24.13
CA ALA A 179 -54.65 16.70 24.53
C ALA A 179 -53.78 17.68 23.73
N SER A 180 -54.27 18.12 22.61
CA SER A 180 -53.79 19.33 21.95
C SER A 180 -54.32 20.55 22.72
N PRO A 181 -53.48 21.39 23.35
CA PRO A 181 -53.92 22.71 23.74
C PRO A 181 -53.83 23.63 22.53
N SER A 182 -54.99 24.06 22.07
CA SER A 182 -55.16 25.22 21.19
C SER A 182 -54.61 26.47 21.90
N SER A 183 -53.42 26.89 21.53
CA SER A 183 -52.89 28.19 21.96
C SER A 183 -53.27 29.25 20.94
N PRO A 184 -53.90 30.36 21.39
CA PRO A 184 -54.26 31.48 20.49
C PRO A 184 -52.99 32.25 20.09
N ALA A 185 -52.90 32.60 18.80
CA ALA A 185 -51.81 33.38 18.22
C ALA A 185 -51.70 34.76 18.89
N PRO A 186 -50.47 35.28 19.13
CA PRO A 186 -50.27 36.64 19.56
C PRO A 186 -50.47 37.60 18.37
N GLN A 187 -51.38 38.58 18.52
CA GLN A 187 -51.56 39.69 17.61
C GLN A 187 -50.38 40.66 17.74
N LEU A 188 -49.75 40.96 16.61
CA LEU A 188 -48.74 42.00 16.48
C LEU A 188 -49.39 43.38 16.52
N PRO A 189 -48.84 44.36 17.25
CA PRO A 189 -49.36 45.73 17.22
C PRO A 189 -48.91 46.43 15.92
N THR A 190 -49.91 47.00 15.23
CA THR A 190 -49.74 47.94 14.11
C THR A 190 -49.05 49.21 14.61
N ARG A 191 -47.93 49.55 14.01
CA ARG A 191 -47.23 50.83 14.20
C ARG A 191 -47.69 51.80 13.12
N THR A 192 -48.50 52.80 13.52
CA THR A 192 -48.82 53.96 12.75
C THR A 192 -47.74 55.04 12.93
N SER A 193 -47.41 55.73 11.84
CA SER A 193 -46.70 56.97 11.60
C SER A 193 -45.28 56.84 11.15
#